data_a54479f6dfde94c7de5763511576e010
#
_entry.id   a54479f6dfde94c7de5763511576e010
#
_cell.length_a   1.000
_cell.length_b   1.000
_cell.length_c   1.000
_cell.angle_alpha   90.00
_cell.angle_beta   90.00
_cell.angle_gamma   90.00
#
_symmetry.space_group_name_H-M   'P 1'
#
loop_
_entity.id
_entity.type
_entity.pdbx_description
1 polymer ?
#
loop_
_entity_poly.entity_id
_entity_poly.type
_entity_poly.pdbx_seq_one_letter_code
_entity_poly.pdbx_strand_id
1 'polypeptide(L)'
;MLNGVLIGWVSLLFLLGTGQDSVKQSSSDSEVGKWTSVFNGKNLDGWKIKFKGHPLGENALETVQVEDGMIRMNYANYEKFDGRFGHLFHETPASNYRFRCEYRFTGDQTRGGPGWAYRNSGIMVHCQDPASMRKDQDFPVCIEVQLLDGMARPTGNLCTPGTNVEINGRLHRQHCTNSKSKLYDGEEWVKAEVEVRGNNVVRHYINGELVLEYQRPQLDPSDGDARKIIADEEGDLMLDRGWIALQAESHPVDFRNIEIMLLPEDKPSPEVSEQ
;
A
#
# COMPACT_ATOMS: atom_id res chain seq x y z
N MET A 1 52.41 75.13 5.64
CA MET A 1 51.97 74.61 6.93
C MET A 1 51.20 73.29 6.59
N LEU A 2 51.91 72.18 6.77
CA LEU A 2 51.38 70.85 6.47
C LEU A 2 50.84 70.25 7.74
N ASN A 3 49.56 69.84 7.71
CA ASN A 3 49.01 69.00 8.76
C ASN A 3 48.85 67.55 8.19
N GLY A 4 49.65 66.64 8.75
CA GLY A 4 49.58 65.22 8.43
C GLY A 4 48.47 64.56 9.24
N VAL A 5 47.70 63.77 8.57
CA VAL A 5 46.65 62.88 9.17
C VAL A 5 47.20 61.46 9.25
N LEU A 6 47.32 60.94 10.49
CA LEU A 6 47.61 59.50 10.75
C LEU A 6 46.37 58.69 10.50
N ILE A 7 46.49 57.73 9.61
CA ILE A 7 45.44 56.66 9.39
C ILE A 7 45.85 55.44 10.20
N GLY A 8 45.10 55.16 11.28
CA GLY A 8 45.29 53.94 12.07
C GLY A 8 44.57 52.75 11.38
N TRP A 9 45.33 51.68 11.19
CA TRP A 9 44.80 50.39 10.74
C TRP A 9 44.17 49.61 11.92
N VAL A 10 42.86 49.37 11.86
CA VAL A 10 42.16 48.44 12.77
C VAL A 10 42.09 47.10 12.08
N SER A 11 42.85 46.13 12.59
CA SER A 11 42.76 44.73 12.14
C SER A 11 41.53 44.06 12.77
N LEU A 12 40.56 43.76 11.95
CA LEU A 12 39.37 43.01 12.34
C LEU A 12 39.65 41.50 12.19
N LEU A 13 39.84 40.81 13.32
CA LEU A 13 39.89 39.33 13.35
C LEU A 13 38.51 38.77 13.08
N PHE A 14 38.31 38.12 11.94
CA PHE A 14 37.15 37.24 11.69
C PHE A 14 37.41 35.89 12.35
N LEU A 15 36.67 35.61 13.43
CA LEU A 15 36.51 34.27 13.98
C LEU A 15 35.55 33.50 13.07
N LEU A 16 36.11 32.60 12.26
CA LEU A 16 35.33 31.57 11.55
C LEU A 16 34.83 30.55 12.59
N GLY A 17 33.59 30.72 13.01
CA GLY A 17 32.84 29.71 13.74
C GLY A 17 32.45 28.58 12.77
N THR A 18 33.09 27.42 12.90
CA THR A 18 32.65 26.18 12.27
C THR A 18 31.37 25.71 12.99
N GLY A 19 30.21 26.15 12.49
CA GLY A 19 28.94 25.57 12.86
C GLY A 19 28.88 24.16 12.29
N GLN A 20 29.05 23.15 13.13
CA GLN A 20 28.63 21.78 12.82
C GLN A 20 27.10 21.77 12.81
N ASP A 21 26.54 21.82 11.63
CA ASP A 21 25.15 21.41 11.42
C ASP A 21 25.04 19.92 11.73
N SER A 22 24.69 19.60 12.98
CA SER A 22 24.24 18.28 13.34
C SER A 22 22.87 18.05 12.64
N VAL A 23 22.92 17.42 11.48
CA VAL A 23 21.74 16.85 10.81
C VAL A 23 21.02 15.99 11.83
N LYS A 24 19.80 16.40 12.19
CA LYS A 24 18.90 15.60 13.02
C LYS A 24 18.49 14.36 12.24
N GLN A 25 19.30 13.33 12.30
CA GLN A 25 18.98 11.97 11.93
C GLN A 25 18.48 11.25 13.18
N SER A 26 17.20 11.40 13.54
CA SER A 26 16.68 10.67 14.68
C SER A 26 15.18 10.75 14.85
N SER A 27 14.39 10.07 14.03
CA SER A 27 13.05 9.63 14.43
C SER A 27 12.57 8.34 13.74
N SER A 28 13.25 7.88 12.67
CA SER A 28 12.87 6.67 11.94
C SER A 28 13.37 5.37 12.58
N ASP A 29 14.52 5.35 13.22
CA ASP A 29 15.12 4.12 13.76
C ASP A 29 14.43 3.59 15.03
N SER A 30 13.64 4.40 15.74
CA SER A 30 12.97 3.99 16.97
C SER A 30 11.67 3.21 16.75
N GLU A 31 11.13 3.18 15.54
CA GLU A 31 9.87 2.52 15.18
C GLU A 31 10.05 1.21 14.40
N VAL A 32 11.26 0.94 13.91
CA VAL A 32 11.56 -0.32 13.20
C VAL A 32 11.31 -1.52 14.11
N GLY A 33 10.57 -2.51 13.61
CA GLY A 33 10.24 -3.73 14.33
C GLY A 33 9.09 -3.62 15.33
N LYS A 34 8.39 -2.47 15.38
CA LYS A 34 7.21 -2.28 16.24
C LYS A 34 5.95 -2.10 15.40
N TRP A 35 4.86 -2.70 15.84
CA TRP A 35 3.54 -2.45 15.27
C TRP A 35 3.03 -1.07 15.70
N THR A 36 2.63 -0.28 14.71
CA THR A 36 2.06 1.06 14.88
C THR A 36 0.71 1.10 14.20
N SER A 37 -0.31 1.61 14.90
CA SER A 37 -1.63 1.81 14.29
C SER A 37 -1.55 2.90 13.22
N VAL A 38 -2.07 2.63 12.04
CA VAL A 38 -2.21 3.59 10.93
C VAL A 38 -3.64 4.06 10.74
N PHE A 39 -4.53 3.65 11.62
CA PHE A 39 -5.89 4.13 11.72
C PHE A 39 -6.20 4.55 13.16
N ASN A 40 -6.67 5.78 13.33
CA ASN A 40 -6.89 6.38 14.66
C ASN A 40 -8.23 5.99 15.31
N GLY A 41 -9.07 5.21 14.63
CA GLY A 41 -10.40 4.78 15.09
C GLY A 41 -11.48 5.88 15.10
N LYS A 42 -11.20 7.07 14.58
CA LYS A 42 -12.10 8.23 14.69
C LYS A 42 -12.44 8.86 13.35
N ASN A 43 -11.46 8.95 12.46
CA ASN A 43 -11.60 9.57 11.15
C ASN A 43 -10.57 8.97 10.16
N LEU A 44 -10.58 9.44 8.92
CA LEU A 44 -9.69 8.99 7.85
C LEU A 44 -8.43 9.85 7.70
N ASP A 45 -7.96 10.53 8.76
CA ASP A 45 -6.69 11.24 8.73
C ASP A 45 -5.57 10.25 8.40
N GLY A 46 -4.68 10.61 7.46
CA GLY A 46 -3.64 9.72 6.94
C GLY A 46 -4.09 8.78 5.81
N TRP A 47 -5.33 8.95 5.32
CA TRP A 47 -5.88 8.13 4.24
C TRP A 47 -6.45 8.98 3.10
N LYS A 48 -6.37 8.48 1.88
CA LYS A 48 -6.92 9.10 0.67
C LYS A 48 -7.86 8.14 -0.06
N ILE A 49 -9.04 8.65 -0.41
CA ILE A 49 -10.07 7.87 -1.10
C ILE A 49 -9.94 8.06 -2.60
N LYS A 50 -10.01 6.99 -3.38
CA LYS A 50 -10.11 7.03 -4.84
C LYS A 50 -11.17 6.05 -5.32
N PHE A 51 -12.22 6.58 -5.92
CA PHE A 51 -13.26 5.80 -6.61
C PHE A 51 -13.19 6.00 -8.12
N LYS A 52 -13.48 4.94 -8.87
CA LYS A 52 -13.69 5.00 -10.31
C LYS A 52 -14.75 6.06 -10.64
N GLY A 53 -14.47 6.92 -11.61
CA GLY A 53 -15.34 7.99 -12.03
C GLY A 53 -15.28 9.28 -11.20
N HIS A 54 -14.53 9.27 -10.07
CA HIS A 54 -14.45 10.38 -9.11
C HIS A 54 -13.02 10.92 -8.99
N PRO A 55 -12.86 12.21 -8.67
CA PRO A 55 -11.55 12.76 -8.29
C PRO A 55 -10.97 12.07 -7.06
N LEU A 56 -9.65 12.16 -6.90
CA LEU A 56 -8.98 11.75 -5.66
C LEU A 56 -9.50 12.57 -4.47
N GLY A 57 -9.81 11.91 -3.36
CA GLY A 57 -10.37 12.50 -2.14
C GLY A 57 -11.89 12.51 -2.08
N GLU A 58 -12.60 12.23 -3.17
CA GLU A 58 -14.06 12.18 -3.16
C GLU A 58 -14.56 10.81 -2.67
N ASN A 59 -15.37 10.82 -1.62
CA ASN A 59 -16.01 9.63 -1.08
C ASN A 59 -17.35 9.38 -1.78
N ALA A 60 -17.32 8.62 -2.86
CA ALA A 60 -18.50 8.35 -3.66
C ALA A 60 -19.62 7.71 -2.82
N LEU A 61 -20.81 8.35 -2.81
CA LEU A 61 -22.00 7.89 -2.10
C LEU A 61 -21.73 7.55 -0.61
N GLU A 62 -20.76 8.21 0.00
CA GLU A 62 -20.36 7.98 1.40
C GLU A 62 -19.97 6.52 1.69
N THR A 63 -19.34 5.85 0.70
CA THR A 63 -19.00 4.43 0.80
C THR A 63 -18.04 4.12 1.94
N VAL A 64 -17.01 4.94 2.14
CA VAL A 64 -16.04 4.76 3.20
C VAL A 64 -16.52 5.50 4.44
N GLN A 65 -16.82 4.77 5.50
CA GLN A 65 -17.31 5.32 6.75
C GLN A 65 -16.40 4.91 7.91
N VAL A 66 -16.39 5.72 8.96
CA VAL A 66 -15.75 5.37 10.24
C VAL A 66 -16.85 5.27 11.28
N GLU A 67 -17.05 4.07 11.81
CA GLU A 67 -18.06 3.78 12.80
C GLU A 67 -17.54 2.74 13.81
N ASP A 68 -17.82 2.92 15.08
CA ASP A 68 -17.42 2.02 16.18
C ASP A 68 -15.91 1.68 16.19
N GLY A 69 -15.05 2.64 15.80
CA GLY A 69 -13.61 2.42 15.73
C GLY A 69 -13.15 1.57 14.55
N MET A 70 -13.98 1.38 13.53
CA MET A 70 -13.74 0.58 12.34
C MET A 70 -13.85 1.42 11.08
N ILE A 71 -13.16 1.02 10.02
CA ILE A 71 -13.42 1.47 8.66
C ILE A 71 -14.45 0.52 8.06
N ARG A 72 -15.54 1.08 7.55
CA ARG A 72 -16.61 0.34 6.86
C ARG A 72 -16.67 0.72 5.40
N MET A 73 -16.65 -0.25 4.51
CA MET A 73 -17.08 -0.08 3.13
C MET A 73 -18.58 -0.36 3.08
N ASN A 74 -19.38 0.71 3.05
CA ASN A 74 -20.83 0.66 3.18
C ASN A 74 -21.50 1.03 1.85
N TYR A 75 -22.52 0.30 1.44
CA TYR A 75 -23.22 0.49 0.18
C TYR A 75 -24.70 0.86 0.36
N ALA A 76 -25.12 1.32 1.55
CA ALA A 76 -26.51 1.63 1.84
C ALA A 76 -27.09 2.73 0.93
N ASN A 77 -26.24 3.65 0.44
CA ASN A 77 -26.64 4.73 -0.46
C ASN A 77 -26.63 4.34 -1.94
N TYR A 78 -26.38 3.07 -2.27
CA TYR A 78 -26.33 2.59 -3.64
C TYR A 78 -27.68 2.00 -4.07
N GLU A 79 -28.28 2.54 -5.12
CA GLU A 79 -29.37 1.85 -5.82
C GLU A 79 -28.82 0.64 -6.61
N LYS A 80 -27.61 0.82 -7.16
CA LYS A 80 -26.89 -0.16 -7.96
C LYS A 80 -25.39 0.13 -7.92
N PHE A 81 -24.57 -0.91 -7.96
CA PHE A 81 -23.11 -0.79 -7.89
C PHE A 81 -22.49 0.00 -9.05
N ASP A 82 -22.94 -0.25 -10.28
CA ASP A 82 -22.51 0.40 -11.51
C ASP A 82 -20.98 0.45 -11.71
N GLY A 83 -20.27 -0.56 -11.20
CA GLY A 83 -18.82 -0.66 -11.35
C GLY A 83 -18.02 0.41 -10.60
N ARG A 84 -18.56 0.99 -9.53
CA ARG A 84 -17.87 1.99 -8.70
C ARG A 84 -16.87 1.34 -7.75
N PHE A 85 -15.84 0.73 -8.31
CA PHE A 85 -14.70 0.21 -7.53
C PHE A 85 -14.00 1.36 -6.80
N GLY A 86 -13.60 1.11 -5.56
CA GLY A 86 -12.97 2.11 -4.72
C GLY A 86 -11.80 1.57 -3.93
N HIS A 87 -10.90 2.47 -3.55
CA HIS A 87 -9.70 2.16 -2.79
C HIS A 87 -9.45 3.25 -1.77
N LEU A 88 -9.12 2.84 -0.55
CA LEU A 88 -8.71 3.72 0.54
C LEU A 88 -7.21 3.57 0.74
N PHE A 89 -6.43 4.53 0.25
CA PHE A 89 -4.98 4.52 0.27
C PHE A 89 -4.43 5.10 1.57
N HIS A 90 -3.48 4.42 2.21
CA HIS A 90 -2.63 5.03 3.22
C HIS A 90 -1.73 6.08 2.55
N GLU A 91 -1.57 7.24 3.17
CA GLU A 91 -0.94 8.40 2.53
C GLU A 91 0.57 8.29 2.30
N THR A 92 1.24 7.32 2.96
CA THR A 92 2.69 7.16 2.88
C THR A 92 3.05 5.85 2.17
N PRO A 93 3.80 5.93 1.05
CA PRO A 93 4.31 4.73 0.39
C PRO A 93 5.44 4.09 1.21
N ALA A 94 5.56 2.76 1.15
CA ALA A 94 6.53 1.98 1.89
C ALA A 94 7.22 0.91 1.02
N SER A 95 8.38 0.43 1.45
CA SER A 95 9.19 -0.58 0.78
C SER A 95 9.32 -1.85 1.63
N ASN A 96 9.88 -1.74 2.84
CA ASN A 96 10.12 -2.87 3.72
C ASN A 96 9.23 -2.77 4.95
N TYR A 97 8.19 -3.61 5.00
CA TYR A 97 7.19 -3.53 6.06
C TYR A 97 6.39 -4.82 6.22
N ARG A 98 5.69 -4.92 7.34
CA ARG A 98 4.51 -5.78 7.49
C ARG A 98 3.29 -4.89 7.69
N PHE A 99 2.21 -5.22 7.04
CA PHE A 99 0.91 -4.55 7.20
C PHE A 99 -0.13 -5.57 7.57
N ARG A 100 -1.00 -5.27 8.51
CA ARG A 100 -2.07 -6.18 8.95
C ARG A 100 -3.35 -5.44 9.26
N CYS A 101 -4.46 -6.15 9.09
CA CYS A 101 -5.76 -5.76 9.57
C CYS A 101 -6.59 -6.99 9.93
N GLU A 102 -7.68 -6.78 10.64
CA GLU A 102 -8.77 -7.74 10.72
C GLU A 102 -9.89 -7.26 9.80
N TYR A 103 -10.47 -8.16 9.02
CA TYR A 103 -11.60 -7.88 8.15
C TYR A 103 -12.77 -8.82 8.41
N ARG A 104 -13.97 -8.36 8.03
CA ARG A 104 -15.20 -9.11 8.12
C ARG A 104 -16.18 -8.62 7.06
N PHE A 105 -16.71 -9.52 6.25
CA PHE A 105 -17.83 -9.20 5.36
C PHE A 105 -19.13 -9.19 6.15
N THR A 106 -20.04 -8.28 5.80
CA THR A 106 -21.32 -8.11 6.49
C THR A 106 -22.45 -7.92 5.49
N GLY A 107 -23.66 -8.36 5.86
CA GLY A 107 -24.86 -8.16 5.05
C GLY A 107 -24.79 -8.74 3.64
N ASP A 108 -25.48 -8.08 2.71
CA ASP A 108 -25.63 -8.54 1.32
C ASP A 108 -24.83 -7.69 0.35
N GLN A 109 -24.40 -8.32 -0.77
CA GLN A 109 -23.76 -7.61 -1.86
C GLN A 109 -24.72 -6.60 -2.50
N THR A 110 -24.22 -5.40 -2.78
CA THR A 110 -24.98 -4.36 -3.48
C THR A 110 -25.50 -4.86 -4.82
N ARG A 111 -26.75 -4.55 -5.09
CA ARG A 111 -27.41 -4.89 -6.36
C ARG A 111 -26.54 -4.49 -7.55
N GLY A 112 -26.33 -5.41 -8.50
CA GLY A 112 -25.52 -5.19 -9.69
C GLY A 112 -24.02 -5.29 -9.47
N GLY A 113 -23.58 -5.68 -8.28
CA GLY A 113 -22.23 -6.14 -8.05
C GLY A 113 -21.94 -7.40 -8.87
N PRO A 114 -20.76 -7.53 -9.49
CA PRO A 114 -20.42 -8.73 -10.24
C PRO A 114 -20.28 -9.93 -9.31
N GLY A 115 -20.66 -11.13 -9.78
CA GLY A 115 -20.66 -12.33 -8.95
C GLY A 115 -19.27 -12.70 -8.40
N TRP A 116 -18.21 -12.37 -9.12
CA TRP A 116 -16.84 -12.59 -8.65
C TRP A 116 -16.43 -11.65 -7.50
N ALA A 117 -17.13 -10.52 -7.32
CA ALA A 117 -16.93 -9.57 -6.22
C ALA A 117 -17.84 -9.85 -5.01
N TYR A 118 -18.53 -10.98 -4.98
CA TYR A 118 -19.26 -11.42 -3.78
C TYR A 118 -18.29 -11.74 -2.66
N ARG A 119 -18.43 -11.09 -1.50
CA ARG A 119 -17.52 -11.20 -0.35
C ARG A 119 -16.06 -11.19 -0.79
N ASN A 120 -15.71 -10.13 -1.54
CA ASN A 120 -14.39 -9.91 -2.11
C ASN A 120 -13.92 -8.49 -1.75
N SER A 121 -12.70 -8.40 -1.34
CA SER A 121 -11.97 -7.17 -1.02
C SER A 121 -10.48 -7.46 -1.06
N GLY A 122 -9.61 -6.48 -0.74
CA GLY A 122 -8.16 -6.69 -0.79
C GLY A 122 -7.37 -5.74 0.10
N ILE A 123 -6.18 -6.21 0.51
CA ILE A 123 -5.06 -5.34 0.88
C ILE A 123 -4.20 -5.20 -0.36
N MET A 124 -4.14 -3.98 -0.90
CA MET A 124 -3.35 -3.68 -2.09
C MET A 124 -1.99 -3.16 -1.65
N VAL A 125 -0.90 -3.71 -2.19
CA VAL A 125 0.48 -3.31 -1.90
C VAL A 125 1.23 -3.00 -3.19
N HIS A 126 2.35 -2.30 -3.11
CA HIS A 126 3.05 -1.79 -4.29
C HIS A 126 2.14 -1.00 -5.25
N CYS A 127 1.10 -0.35 -4.71
CA CYS A 127 0.19 0.41 -5.56
C CYS A 127 0.90 1.60 -6.20
N GLN A 128 0.51 1.92 -7.43
CA GLN A 128 0.82 3.22 -8.04
C GLN A 128 0.35 4.37 -7.14
N ASP A 129 0.92 5.55 -7.33
CA ASP A 129 0.42 6.77 -6.67
C ASP A 129 -1.07 6.96 -7.00
N PRO A 130 -1.96 7.08 -5.99
CA PRO A 130 -3.37 7.33 -6.24
C PRO A 130 -3.64 8.60 -7.05
N ALA A 131 -2.72 9.59 -7.02
CA ALA A 131 -2.82 10.79 -7.85
C ALA A 131 -2.54 10.52 -9.33
N SER A 132 -1.79 9.46 -9.67
CA SER A 132 -1.51 9.05 -11.05
C SER A 132 -2.62 8.19 -11.66
N MET A 133 -3.57 7.70 -10.85
CA MET A 133 -4.69 6.91 -11.35
C MET A 133 -5.60 7.74 -12.28
N ARG A 134 -5.96 7.16 -13.41
CA ARG A 134 -6.98 7.77 -14.27
C ARG A 134 -8.31 7.91 -13.50
N LYS A 135 -9.11 8.91 -13.88
CA LYS A 135 -10.41 9.15 -13.24
C LYS A 135 -11.31 7.91 -13.26
N ASP A 136 -11.32 7.18 -14.36
CA ASP A 136 -12.17 6.01 -14.65
C ASP A 136 -11.43 4.66 -14.55
N GLN A 137 -10.26 4.65 -13.92
CA GLN A 137 -9.49 3.42 -13.67
C GLN A 137 -10.18 2.57 -12.60
N ASP A 138 -10.36 1.26 -12.88
CA ASP A 138 -11.05 0.34 -11.99
C ASP A 138 -10.21 0.02 -10.75
N PHE A 139 -8.95 -0.38 -10.97
CA PHE A 139 -8.00 -0.80 -9.94
C PHE A 139 -6.67 -0.07 -10.12
N PRO A 140 -5.94 0.23 -9.05
CA PRO A 140 -4.55 0.67 -9.19
C PRO A 140 -3.72 -0.45 -9.83
N VAL A 141 -2.66 -0.07 -10.51
CA VAL A 141 -1.58 -1.01 -10.81
C VAL A 141 -0.93 -1.38 -9.48
N CYS A 142 -0.99 -2.67 -9.09
CA CYS A 142 -0.58 -3.11 -7.75
C CYS A 142 -0.44 -4.63 -7.65
N ILE A 143 -0.04 -5.08 -6.48
CA ILE A 143 -0.20 -6.47 -6.02
C ILE A 143 -1.34 -6.50 -4.99
N GLU A 144 -2.24 -7.45 -5.10
CA GLU A 144 -3.39 -7.61 -4.20
C GLU A 144 -3.26 -8.87 -3.36
N VAL A 145 -3.39 -8.70 -2.04
CA VAL A 145 -3.75 -9.78 -1.10
C VAL A 145 -5.26 -9.88 -1.09
N GLN A 146 -5.82 -10.73 -1.95
CA GLN A 146 -7.26 -10.86 -2.11
C GLN A 146 -7.89 -11.48 -0.86
N LEU A 147 -8.87 -10.79 -0.31
CA LEU A 147 -9.64 -11.21 0.88
C LEU A 147 -10.99 -11.75 0.45
N LEU A 148 -11.27 -12.99 0.81
CA LEU A 148 -12.51 -13.69 0.42
C LEU A 148 -13.19 -14.33 1.63
N ASP A 149 -14.51 -14.53 1.48
CA ASP A 149 -15.32 -15.32 2.41
C ASP A 149 -16.52 -15.90 1.67
N GLY A 150 -17.04 -17.06 2.11
CA GLY A 150 -18.24 -17.71 1.56
C GLY A 150 -18.15 -18.12 0.09
N MET A 151 -16.99 -17.99 -0.52
CA MET A 151 -16.69 -18.48 -1.87
C MET A 151 -15.93 -19.79 -1.74
N ALA A 152 -16.19 -20.79 -2.52
CA ALA A 152 -15.43 -22.06 -2.49
C ALA A 152 -13.94 -21.87 -2.89
N ARG A 153 -13.33 -20.74 -2.48
CA ARG A 153 -11.93 -20.34 -2.71
C ARG A 153 -11.30 -19.89 -1.39
N PRO A 154 -10.01 -20.15 -1.16
CA PRO A 154 -9.30 -19.67 0.02
C PRO A 154 -9.19 -18.13 0.01
N THR A 155 -8.90 -17.53 1.16
CA THR A 155 -8.55 -16.12 1.28
C THR A 155 -7.04 -15.92 1.29
N GLY A 156 -6.58 -14.66 1.18
CA GLY A 156 -5.14 -14.37 1.10
C GLY A 156 -4.51 -14.77 -0.23
N ASN A 157 -5.30 -14.83 -1.30
CA ASN A 157 -4.84 -15.11 -2.65
C ASN A 157 -3.96 -13.97 -3.16
N LEU A 158 -3.17 -14.24 -4.20
CA LEU A 158 -2.51 -13.22 -4.98
C LEU A 158 -3.40 -12.85 -6.17
N CYS A 159 -3.65 -11.55 -6.40
CA CYS A 159 -4.05 -11.05 -7.72
C CYS A 159 -3.10 -9.91 -8.15
N THR A 160 -2.95 -9.72 -9.46
CA THR A 160 -1.91 -8.88 -10.06
C THR A 160 -2.47 -7.87 -11.07
N PRO A 161 -3.26 -6.86 -10.63
CA PRO A 161 -3.73 -5.81 -11.54
C PRO A 161 -2.55 -5.01 -12.13
N GLY A 162 -2.32 -5.12 -13.44
CA GLY A 162 -1.23 -4.44 -14.14
C GLY A 162 0.18 -4.88 -13.75
N THR A 163 0.31 -6.01 -13.06
CA THR A 163 1.61 -6.50 -12.54
C THR A 163 1.82 -7.99 -12.80
N ASN A 164 3.03 -8.45 -12.58
CA ASN A 164 3.43 -9.85 -12.57
C ASN A 164 4.34 -10.12 -11.37
N VAL A 165 4.56 -11.38 -11.04
CA VAL A 165 5.48 -11.80 -9.98
C VAL A 165 6.31 -13.00 -10.43
N GLU A 166 7.28 -13.42 -9.64
CA GLU A 166 7.94 -14.71 -9.81
C GLU A 166 7.50 -15.69 -8.73
N ILE A 167 7.12 -16.92 -9.14
CA ILE A 167 6.86 -18.04 -8.25
C ILE A 167 7.81 -19.17 -8.60
N ASN A 168 8.54 -19.67 -7.62
CA ASN A 168 9.58 -20.71 -7.83
C ASN A 168 10.61 -20.32 -8.90
N GLY A 169 11.03 -19.04 -8.94
CA GLY A 169 12.03 -18.51 -9.86
C GLY A 169 11.55 -18.42 -11.32
N ARG A 170 10.24 -18.42 -11.55
CA ARG A 170 9.66 -18.27 -12.90
C ARG A 170 8.63 -17.17 -12.92
N LEU A 171 8.67 -16.36 -13.98
CA LEU A 171 7.69 -15.32 -14.20
C LEU A 171 6.28 -15.92 -14.29
N HIS A 172 5.40 -15.42 -13.41
CA HIS A 172 4.02 -15.85 -13.25
C HIS A 172 3.08 -14.73 -13.70
N ARG A 173 2.29 -15.00 -14.76
CA ARG A 173 1.39 -14.03 -15.39
C ARG A 173 -0.09 -14.32 -15.16
N GLN A 174 -0.39 -15.34 -14.36
CA GLN A 174 -1.79 -15.64 -14.02
C GLN A 174 -2.32 -14.55 -13.11
N HIS A 175 -3.43 -13.90 -13.51
CA HIS A 175 -3.98 -12.76 -12.79
C HIS A 175 -4.27 -13.04 -11.32
N CYS A 176 -4.90 -14.19 -11.00
CA CYS A 176 -5.14 -14.58 -9.60
C CYS A 176 -4.65 -16.00 -9.34
N THR A 177 -3.99 -16.19 -8.19
CA THR A 177 -3.42 -17.46 -7.74
C THR A 177 -3.91 -17.75 -6.31
N ASN A 178 -4.47 -18.93 -6.11
CA ASN A 178 -4.99 -19.33 -4.80
C ASN A 178 -3.85 -19.52 -3.78
N SER A 179 -4.11 -19.09 -2.57
CA SER A 179 -3.30 -19.37 -1.38
C SER A 179 -3.55 -20.80 -0.86
N LYS A 180 -2.85 -21.16 0.22
CA LYS A 180 -3.08 -22.41 0.96
C LYS A 180 -3.94 -22.19 2.21
N SER A 181 -4.62 -21.05 2.33
CA SER A 181 -5.51 -20.77 3.46
C SER A 181 -6.68 -21.74 3.49
N LYS A 182 -7.22 -21.98 4.67
CA LYS A 182 -8.53 -22.62 4.80
C LYS A 182 -9.63 -21.72 4.20
N LEU A 183 -10.79 -22.30 3.99
CA LEU A 183 -12.00 -21.57 3.63
C LEU A 183 -12.61 -20.92 4.88
N TYR A 184 -13.19 -19.75 4.70
CA TYR A 184 -13.99 -19.05 5.70
C TYR A 184 -15.40 -18.89 5.16
N ASP A 185 -16.39 -18.89 6.04
CA ASP A 185 -17.80 -18.74 5.68
C ASP A 185 -18.57 -18.15 6.86
N GLY A 186 -19.04 -16.94 6.70
CA GLY A 186 -19.81 -16.25 7.72
C GLY A 186 -19.35 -14.81 7.94
N GLU A 187 -19.68 -14.27 9.10
CA GLU A 187 -19.29 -12.91 9.51
C GLU A 187 -18.20 -12.93 10.60
N GLU A 188 -17.31 -13.92 10.52
CA GLU A 188 -16.19 -14.00 11.46
C GLU A 188 -15.07 -13.00 11.12
N TRP A 189 -14.38 -12.52 12.15
CA TRP A 189 -13.19 -11.70 11.97
C TRP A 189 -12.01 -12.56 11.53
N VAL A 190 -11.42 -12.20 10.41
CA VAL A 190 -10.22 -12.85 9.87
C VAL A 190 -9.06 -11.87 9.89
N LYS A 191 -7.93 -12.26 10.46
CA LYS A 191 -6.71 -11.46 10.45
C LYS A 191 -5.93 -11.74 9.18
N ALA A 192 -5.77 -10.73 8.34
CA ALA A 192 -4.90 -10.75 7.17
C ALA A 192 -3.64 -9.93 7.43
N GLU A 193 -2.50 -10.44 6.98
CA GLU A 193 -1.22 -9.76 7.10
C GLU A 193 -0.39 -10.01 5.85
N VAL A 194 0.36 -9.00 5.43
CA VAL A 194 1.33 -9.08 4.34
C VAL A 194 2.69 -8.58 4.82
N GLU A 195 3.73 -9.32 4.48
CA GLU A 195 5.13 -8.88 4.59
C GLU A 195 5.65 -8.54 3.22
N VAL A 196 6.24 -7.35 3.09
CA VAL A 196 6.87 -6.85 1.87
C VAL A 196 8.32 -6.54 2.17
N ARG A 197 9.23 -7.04 1.32
CA ARG A 197 10.67 -6.80 1.35
C ARG A 197 11.09 -6.22 0.01
N GLY A 198 10.77 -4.94 -0.24
CA GLY A 198 11.01 -4.32 -1.53
C GLY A 198 10.52 -5.21 -2.68
N ASN A 199 11.35 -5.41 -3.68
CA ASN A 199 11.08 -6.35 -4.77
C ASN A 199 11.62 -7.78 -4.53
N ASN A 200 12.18 -8.08 -3.33
CA ASN A 200 12.77 -9.39 -3.05
C ASN A 200 11.71 -10.45 -2.81
N VAL A 201 10.81 -10.21 -1.84
CA VAL A 201 9.81 -11.20 -1.46
C VAL A 201 8.57 -10.54 -0.86
N VAL A 202 7.41 -11.11 -1.18
CA VAL A 202 6.11 -10.80 -0.54
C VAL A 202 5.52 -12.08 0.02
N ARG A 203 4.99 -12.00 1.24
CA ARG A 203 4.39 -13.11 1.98
C ARG A 203 3.02 -12.75 2.49
N HIS A 204 2.04 -13.61 2.27
CA HIS A 204 0.69 -13.47 2.81
C HIS A 204 0.49 -14.39 4.00
N TYR A 205 -0.09 -13.83 5.07
CA TYR A 205 -0.43 -14.59 6.28
C TYR A 205 -1.92 -14.42 6.58
N ILE A 206 -2.59 -15.52 6.92
CA ILE A 206 -3.97 -15.52 7.39
C ILE A 206 -4.01 -16.15 8.78
N ASN A 207 -4.52 -15.41 9.77
CA ASN A 207 -4.53 -15.79 11.18
C ASN A 207 -3.13 -16.25 11.71
N GLY A 208 -2.07 -15.63 11.17
CA GLY A 208 -0.68 -15.91 11.54
C GLY A 208 -0.02 -17.04 10.76
N GLU A 209 -0.74 -17.77 9.93
CA GLU A 209 -0.20 -18.85 9.08
C GLU A 209 0.28 -18.28 7.73
N LEU A 210 1.50 -18.61 7.29
CA LEU A 210 2.00 -18.30 5.96
C LEU A 210 1.22 -19.10 4.91
N VAL A 211 0.47 -18.42 4.05
CA VAL A 211 -0.41 -19.06 3.08
C VAL A 211 0.03 -18.89 1.62
N LEU A 212 0.88 -17.90 1.35
CA LEU A 212 1.44 -17.67 0.01
C LEU A 212 2.74 -16.89 0.09
N GLU A 213 3.71 -17.22 -0.78
CA GLU A 213 4.97 -16.49 -0.95
C GLU A 213 5.30 -16.39 -2.44
N TYR A 214 5.81 -15.24 -2.85
CA TYR A 214 6.30 -14.98 -4.20
C TYR A 214 7.37 -13.88 -4.16
N GLN A 215 8.04 -13.66 -5.29
CA GLN A 215 9.19 -12.80 -5.40
C GLN A 215 9.07 -11.88 -6.62
N ARG A 216 9.92 -10.86 -6.67
CA ARG A 216 10.13 -9.97 -7.81
C ARG A 216 8.82 -9.41 -8.39
N PRO A 217 7.98 -8.74 -7.54
CA PRO A 217 6.84 -8.01 -8.05
C PRO A 217 7.31 -6.99 -9.10
N GLN A 218 6.63 -6.96 -10.25
CA GLN A 218 7.05 -6.15 -11.36
C GLN A 218 5.86 -5.68 -12.20
N LEU A 219 6.00 -4.56 -12.89
CA LEU A 219 5.01 -4.04 -13.82
C LEU A 219 4.81 -5.00 -15.00
N ASP A 220 3.56 -5.09 -15.48
CA ASP A 220 3.24 -5.85 -16.69
C ASP A 220 3.29 -4.95 -17.94
N PRO A 221 4.28 -5.11 -18.83
CA PRO A 221 4.35 -4.33 -20.07
C PRO A 221 3.17 -4.53 -21.02
N SER A 222 2.34 -5.56 -20.82
CA SER A 222 1.13 -5.78 -21.62
C SER A 222 -0.08 -4.96 -21.14
N ASP A 223 -0.07 -4.50 -19.89
CA ASP A 223 -1.13 -3.69 -19.32
C ASP A 223 -1.05 -2.20 -19.74
N GLY A 224 -2.19 -1.57 -19.98
CA GLY A 224 -2.26 -0.20 -20.50
C GLY A 224 -1.86 0.87 -19.49
N ASP A 225 -2.18 0.69 -18.22
CA ASP A 225 -1.85 1.64 -17.15
C ASP A 225 -0.43 1.41 -16.63
N ALA A 226 0.02 0.14 -16.54
CA ALA A 226 1.40 -0.18 -16.21
C ALA A 226 2.39 0.38 -17.23
N ARG A 227 2.09 0.35 -18.54
CA ARG A 227 2.96 0.94 -19.57
C ARG A 227 3.23 2.44 -19.36
N LYS A 228 2.29 3.18 -18.79
CA LYS A 228 2.51 4.60 -18.49
C LYS A 228 3.54 4.75 -17.37
N ILE A 229 3.39 3.95 -16.30
CA ILE A 229 4.33 3.94 -15.18
C ILE A 229 5.72 3.54 -15.68
N ILE A 230 5.83 2.48 -16.48
CA ILE A 230 7.10 2.03 -17.08
C ILE A 230 7.78 3.14 -17.89
N ALA A 231 7.00 3.93 -18.62
CA ALA A 231 7.54 5.06 -19.39
C ALA A 231 8.07 6.18 -18.50
N ASP A 232 7.38 6.44 -17.38
CA ASP A 232 7.77 7.47 -16.41
C ASP A 232 8.99 7.03 -15.57
N GLU A 233 9.17 5.73 -15.35
CA GLU A 233 10.30 5.09 -14.61
C GLU A 233 11.46 4.63 -15.54
N GLU A 234 11.62 5.27 -16.68
CA GLU A 234 12.71 5.02 -17.64
C GLU A 234 12.88 3.53 -18.08
N GLY A 235 11.80 2.76 -17.97
CA GLY A 235 11.76 1.36 -18.39
C GLY A 235 12.03 0.36 -17.27
N ASP A 236 12.22 0.78 -16.02
CA ASP A 236 12.30 -0.15 -14.89
C ASP A 236 10.94 -0.82 -14.65
N LEU A 237 11.00 -2.13 -14.45
CA LEU A 237 9.81 -2.93 -14.20
C LEU A 237 9.64 -3.27 -12.70
N MET A 238 10.70 -3.21 -11.91
CA MET A 238 10.68 -3.72 -10.55
C MET A 238 9.89 -2.81 -9.61
N LEU A 239 9.01 -3.42 -8.81
CA LEU A 239 8.22 -2.74 -7.79
C LEU A 239 8.90 -2.91 -6.42
N ASP A 240 9.75 -1.99 -6.04
CA ASP A 240 10.45 -2.02 -4.75
C ASP A 240 9.74 -1.19 -3.66
N ARG A 241 8.84 -0.30 -4.07
CA ARG A 241 8.11 0.62 -3.21
C ARG A 241 6.72 0.92 -3.78
N GLY A 242 5.75 1.26 -2.93
CA GLY A 242 4.44 1.70 -3.39
C GLY A 242 3.49 2.04 -2.25
N TRP A 243 2.28 2.47 -2.60
CA TRP A 243 1.23 2.75 -1.64
C TRP A 243 0.55 1.46 -1.19
N ILE A 244 -0.12 1.55 -0.03
CA ILE A 244 -0.95 0.48 0.53
C ILE A 244 -2.39 0.95 0.47
N ALA A 245 -3.32 0.08 0.06
CA ALA A 245 -4.74 0.42 0.05
C ALA A 245 -5.62 -0.72 0.55
N LEU A 246 -6.81 -0.36 1.04
CA LEU A 246 -7.93 -1.27 1.30
C LEU A 246 -8.97 -1.09 0.20
N GLN A 247 -9.55 -2.19 -0.28
CA GLN A 247 -10.41 -2.19 -1.45
C GLN A 247 -11.90 -2.18 -1.08
N ALA A 248 -12.71 -1.49 -1.89
CA ALA A 248 -14.18 -1.46 -1.86
C ALA A 248 -14.72 -2.01 -3.18
N GLU A 249 -15.37 -3.19 -3.16
CA GLU A 249 -15.66 -4.00 -4.34
C GLU A 249 -17.12 -4.51 -4.43
N SER A 250 -18.07 -3.74 -3.97
CA SER A 250 -19.52 -3.99 -4.01
C SER A 250 -20.13 -4.80 -2.85
N HIS A 251 -19.34 -5.48 -2.03
CA HIS A 251 -19.84 -6.16 -0.83
C HIS A 251 -19.41 -5.40 0.42
N PRO A 252 -20.31 -5.14 1.39
CA PRO A 252 -19.93 -4.47 2.62
C PRO A 252 -18.85 -5.25 3.38
N VAL A 253 -17.82 -4.53 3.82
CA VAL A 253 -16.71 -5.09 4.59
C VAL A 253 -16.25 -4.13 5.66
N ASP A 254 -16.03 -4.62 6.86
CA ASP A 254 -15.46 -3.90 7.99
C ASP A 254 -13.98 -4.21 8.12
N PHE A 255 -13.18 -3.19 8.49
CA PHE A 255 -11.76 -3.32 8.83
C PHE A 255 -11.48 -2.70 10.19
N ARG A 256 -10.67 -3.39 11.00
CA ARG A 256 -10.18 -2.90 12.29
C ARG A 256 -8.75 -3.36 12.57
N ASN A 257 -8.15 -2.86 13.64
CA ASN A 257 -6.78 -3.23 14.06
C ASN A 257 -5.78 -3.09 12.90
N ILE A 258 -5.84 -1.94 12.20
CA ILE A 258 -5.05 -1.67 11.00
C ILE A 258 -3.70 -1.11 11.45
N GLU A 259 -2.65 -1.88 11.21
CA GLU A 259 -1.32 -1.61 11.75
C GLU A 259 -0.23 -1.88 10.71
N ILE A 260 0.85 -1.12 10.82
CA ILE A 260 2.08 -1.31 10.05
C ILE A 260 3.27 -1.54 11.00
N MET A 261 4.23 -2.33 10.56
CA MET A 261 5.53 -2.46 11.19
C MET A 261 6.59 -2.25 10.12
N LEU A 262 7.36 -1.20 10.25
CA LEU A 262 8.49 -0.97 9.36
C LEU A 262 9.58 -2.02 9.64
N LEU A 263 10.20 -2.50 8.60
CA LEU A 263 11.27 -3.49 8.68
C LEU A 263 12.60 -2.84 8.28
N PRO A 264 13.72 -3.31 8.83
CA PRO A 264 15.03 -2.80 8.41
C PRO A 264 15.24 -3.13 6.93
N GLU A 265 16.02 -2.29 6.26
CA GLU A 265 16.50 -2.60 4.91
C GLU A 265 17.33 -3.88 4.93
N ASP A 266 17.16 -4.70 3.90
CA ASP A 266 18.01 -5.87 3.73
C ASP A 266 19.44 -5.37 3.52
N LYS A 267 20.39 -5.87 4.33
CA LYS A 267 21.80 -5.55 4.09
C LYS A 267 22.18 -6.10 2.72
N PRO A 268 22.87 -5.33 1.88
CA PRO A 268 23.37 -5.85 0.62
C PRO A 268 24.18 -7.14 0.90
N SER A 269 23.88 -8.19 0.17
CA SER A 269 24.71 -9.40 0.23
C SER A 269 26.16 -9.00 -0.02
N PRO A 270 27.14 -9.48 0.75
CA PRO A 270 28.54 -9.20 0.46
C PRO A 270 28.80 -9.62 -0.99
N GLU A 271 29.30 -8.67 -1.78
CA GLU A 271 29.75 -8.98 -3.15
C GLU A 271 30.67 -10.19 -3.09
N VAL A 272 30.28 -11.26 -3.76
CA VAL A 272 31.17 -12.40 -3.98
C VAL A 272 32.27 -11.87 -4.88
N SER A 273 33.40 -11.47 -4.28
CA SER A 273 34.59 -11.15 -5.05
C SER A 273 34.96 -12.41 -5.84
N GLU A 274 34.71 -12.40 -7.14
CA GLU A 274 35.30 -13.37 -8.05
C GLU A 274 36.82 -13.27 -7.94
N GLN A 275 37.41 -14.31 -7.39
CA GLN A 275 38.87 -14.52 -7.40
C GLN A 275 39.27 -15.32 -8.63
#